data_068ea619c8498dee30bce7b61fc3520c
#
_entry.id   068ea619c8498dee30bce7b61fc3520c
#
_cell.length_a   1.000
_cell.length_b   1.000
_cell.length_c   1.000
_cell.angle_alpha   90.00
_cell.angle_beta   90.00
_cell.angle_gamma   90.00
#
_symmetry.space_group_name_H-M   'P 1'
#
loop_
_entity.id
_entity.type
_entity.pdbx_description
1 polymer ?
#
loop_
_entity_poly.entity_id
_entity_poly.type
_entity_poly.pdbx_seq_one_letter_code
_entity_poly.pdbx_strand_id
1 'polypeptide(L)'
;MQQISWHTKTVPDVLLVLRSRERGLTKEEARARFAEYGQNKLPEGKVDGLAIIFLRQFKSPLIYILLAAAGIILAAGEVIDASIILAVLLFNALVGTIQEGKAQNILLALKKFVETSATVLRDGKELLVSDTEVMPGDIIVLREGEKVPADARIIFANTLKIDEASLTGESKPVTKNDTVAPADDLSVADQKNMVFKGTHILSGNGAAVVVTTGLATEIGKIAQKISAIVTEIPLKTNIRYLSRVIIVMVAVIGLSLIILGVLSGKSLKEMFTIAVALSVSIIPEGLPIVMTLVLATGVRRMSKRNVLVKRLQAVEALGQTKIIAVDKTGTLTRNEMVIQRVYVDGKNFEITGSGYEPKGEATFNGKIIDPLNHPELLFSGRIAAFCANARLFFLEETNIWKIAGDPTEAAMLVLSLKIGFHHDTLEQETPKIFELPFDYQKKYHATIRAVDGKNFLTIVGAPEKVLELCKNIWHKDGNEALTGEKKKELESVFHKLAQTGFRVVAYAINLDVDRSVNPVAMPPLTFVGFFGMNDALRGEVKEAMQRVRAADMRVVMITGDHRLTAQAIAREADIWRESDRVLAGEEIDKM
;
A
#
# COMPACT_ATOMS: atom_id res chain seq x y z
N MET A 1 5.45 14.52 32.21
CA MET A 1 5.97 13.15 32.28
C MET A 1 7.32 13.12 31.59
N GLN A 2 8.38 12.68 32.26
CA GLN A 2 9.67 12.46 31.62
C GLN A 2 9.48 11.47 30.47
N GLN A 3 9.99 11.81 29.30
CA GLN A 3 9.90 10.97 28.12
C GLN A 3 10.80 9.75 28.37
N ILE A 4 10.20 8.56 28.48
CA ILE A 4 10.94 7.32 28.73
C ILE A 4 11.65 6.91 27.42
N SER A 5 12.98 6.73 27.49
CA SER A 5 13.76 6.21 26.36
C SER A 5 13.61 4.69 26.29
N TRP A 6 12.60 4.20 25.58
CA TRP A 6 12.26 2.78 25.52
C TRP A 6 13.35 1.92 24.89
N HIS A 7 14.11 2.47 23.95
CA HIS A 7 15.20 1.79 23.23
C HIS A 7 16.42 1.46 24.11
N THR A 8 16.58 2.16 25.26
CA THR A 8 17.67 1.88 26.20
C THR A 8 17.29 0.88 27.29
N LYS A 9 16.04 0.45 27.35
CA LYS A 9 15.56 -0.51 28.36
C LYS A 9 15.63 -1.95 27.85
N THR A 10 15.92 -2.87 28.79
CA THR A 10 15.82 -4.30 28.52
C THR A 10 14.35 -4.72 28.31
N VAL A 11 14.12 -5.82 27.61
CA VAL A 11 12.75 -6.33 27.38
C VAL A 11 12.01 -6.59 28.69
N PRO A 12 12.62 -7.24 29.73
CA PRO A 12 11.96 -7.41 31.03
C PRO A 12 11.58 -6.09 31.69
N ASP A 13 12.44 -5.06 31.63
CA ASP A 13 12.14 -3.75 32.22
C ASP A 13 10.97 -3.07 31.52
N VAL A 14 10.90 -3.16 30.18
CA VAL A 14 9.79 -2.59 29.40
C VAL A 14 8.48 -3.28 29.76
N LEU A 15 8.47 -4.62 29.83
CA LEU A 15 7.30 -5.38 30.24
C LEU A 15 6.85 -5.03 31.67
N LEU A 16 7.80 -4.87 32.61
CA LEU A 16 7.52 -4.48 33.97
C LEU A 16 6.88 -3.08 34.06
N VAL A 17 7.49 -2.08 33.40
CA VAL A 17 6.99 -0.70 33.37
C VAL A 17 5.59 -0.62 32.76
N LEU A 18 5.36 -1.36 31.68
CA LEU A 18 4.07 -1.43 31.00
C LEU A 18 3.07 -2.37 31.71
N ARG A 19 3.45 -3.04 32.79
CA ARG A 19 2.64 -4.07 33.46
C ARG A 19 2.08 -5.07 32.44
N SER A 20 2.95 -5.54 31.56
CA SER A 20 2.64 -6.53 30.53
C SER A 20 3.40 -7.82 30.75
N ARG A 21 3.17 -8.83 29.95
CA ARG A 21 3.81 -10.15 30.03
C ARG A 21 4.01 -10.75 28.64
N GLU A 22 4.89 -11.73 28.50
CA GLU A 22 5.18 -12.37 27.21
C GLU A 22 3.95 -13.02 26.52
N ARG A 23 2.94 -13.41 27.29
CA ARG A 23 1.65 -13.91 26.78
C ARG A 23 0.65 -12.81 26.39
N GLY A 24 1.06 -11.55 26.50
CA GLY A 24 0.22 -10.38 26.20
C GLY A 24 -0.75 -10.03 27.35
N LEU A 25 -1.58 -9.03 27.10
CA LEU A 25 -2.62 -8.58 28.01
C LEU A 25 -3.80 -9.55 28.04
N THR A 26 -4.56 -9.56 29.12
CA THR A 26 -5.89 -10.19 29.12
C THR A 26 -6.91 -9.29 28.42
N LYS A 27 -8.07 -9.85 28.07
CA LYS A 27 -9.16 -9.06 27.46
C LYS A 27 -9.64 -7.94 28.38
N GLU A 28 -9.68 -8.19 29.69
CA GLU A 28 -10.10 -7.23 30.71
C GLU A 28 -9.08 -6.10 30.85
N GLU A 29 -7.79 -6.43 30.89
CA GLU A 29 -6.69 -5.45 30.94
C GLU A 29 -6.69 -4.57 29.68
N ALA A 30 -6.87 -5.14 28.50
CA ALA A 30 -6.95 -4.39 27.24
C ALA A 30 -8.16 -3.43 27.24
N ARG A 31 -9.33 -3.85 27.73
CA ARG A 31 -10.51 -2.97 27.88
C ARG A 31 -10.28 -1.84 28.89
N ALA A 32 -9.64 -2.13 30.01
CA ALA A 32 -9.32 -1.12 31.02
C ALA A 32 -8.37 -0.06 30.42
N ARG A 33 -7.34 -0.49 29.68
CA ARG A 33 -6.41 0.41 28.99
C ARG A 33 -7.07 1.21 27.86
N PHE A 34 -8.01 0.61 27.17
CA PHE A 34 -8.78 1.33 26.15
C PHE A 34 -9.57 2.49 26.76
N ALA A 35 -10.11 2.31 27.97
CA ALA A 35 -10.79 3.39 28.69
C ALA A 35 -9.81 4.47 29.20
N GLU A 36 -8.58 4.09 29.57
CA GLU A 36 -7.54 4.99 30.10
C GLU A 36 -6.83 5.77 28.97
N TYR A 37 -6.35 5.08 27.92
CA TYR A 37 -5.52 5.67 26.86
C TYR A 37 -6.34 6.16 25.66
N GLY A 38 -7.59 5.71 25.51
CA GLY A 38 -8.44 6.00 24.36
C GLY A 38 -8.02 5.22 23.11
N GLN A 39 -8.59 5.57 21.96
CA GLN A 39 -8.32 4.91 20.69
C GLN A 39 -6.92 5.25 20.14
N ASN A 40 -6.25 4.27 19.55
CA ASN A 40 -4.98 4.46 18.83
C ASN A 40 -5.20 5.17 17.48
N LYS A 41 -5.72 6.40 17.52
CA LYS A 41 -6.01 7.22 16.34
C LYS A 41 -5.16 8.48 16.31
N LEU A 42 -4.76 8.89 15.13
CA LEU A 42 -4.23 10.24 14.90
C LEU A 42 -5.40 11.25 14.94
N PRO A 43 -5.15 12.53 15.29
CA PRO A 43 -6.22 13.50 15.39
C PRO A 43 -6.89 13.66 14.02
N GLU A 44 -8.14 13.34 14.00
CA GLU A 44 -9.02 13.70 12.91
C GLU A 44 -9.55 15.09 13.13
N GLY A 45 -9.60 15.92 12.08
CA GLY A 45 -10.24 17.24 12.18
C GLY A 45 -11.66 17.06 12.73
N LYS A 46 -11.99 17.80 13.79
CA LYS A 46 -13.34 17.78 14.37
C LYS A 46 -14.35 18.16 13.30
N VAL A 47 -15.40 17.37 13.21
CA VAL A 47 -16.54 17.71 12.34
C VAL A 47 -17.36 18.75 13.06
N ASP A 48 -17.53 19.91 12.43
CA ASP A 48 -18.32 20.98 13.01
C ASP A 48 -19.80 20.59 13.07
N GLY A 49 -20.44 20.84 14.21
CA GLY A 49 -21.88 20.67 14.32
C GLY A 49 -22.65 21.66 13.45
N LEU A 50 -23.88 21.30 13.03
CA LEU A 50 -24.70 22.13 12.16
C LEU A 50 -24.84 23.58 12.66
N ALA A 51 -24.91 23.80 13.96
CA ALA A 51 -24.96 25.16 14.53
C ALA A 51 -23.68 25.97 14.28
N ILE A 52 -22.52 25.32 14.37
CA ILE A 52 -21.22 25.96 14.07
C ILE A 52 -21.12 26.29 12.58
N ILE A 53 -21.56 25.34 11.72
CA ILE A 53 -21.61 25.56 10.28
C ILE A 53 -22.51 26.76 9.94
N PHE A 54 -23.69 26.83 10.56
CA PHE A 54 -24.63 27.94 10.37
C PHE A 54 -24.02 29.29 10.77
N LEU A 55 -23.42 29.37 11.96
CA LEU A 55 -22.74 30.60 12.40
C LEU A 55 -21.55 30.98 11.51
N ARG A 56 -20.88 29.99 10.94
CA ARG A 56 -19.76 30.22 10.02
C ARG A 56 -20.21 30.82 8.68
N GLN A 57 -21.45 30.55 8.25
CA GLN A 57 -21.99 31.18 7.04
C GLN A 57 -21.96 32.72 7.14
N PHE A 58 -22.12 33.27 8.35
CA PHE A 58 -22.08 34.71 8.57
C PHE A 58 -20.65 35.33 8.62
N LYS A 59 -19.58 34.52 8.54
CA LYS A 59 -18.17 34.99 8.53
C LYS A 59 -17.66 35.39 7.14
N SER A 60 -18.52 35.87 6.25
CA SER A 60 -18.11 36.35 4.94
C SER A 60 -18.04 37.90 4.94
N PRO A 61 -16.98 38.52 4.37
CA PRO A 61 -16.91 39.98 4.22
C PRO A 61 -18.13 40.59 3.52
N LEU A 62 -18.70 39.84 2.61
CA LEU A 62 -19.88 40.16 1.85
C LEU A 62 -21.12 40.28 2.73
N ILE A 63 -21.32 39.29 3.60
CA ILE A 63 -22.45 39.28 4.54
C ILE A 63 -22.34 40.45 5.52
N TYR A 64 -21.12 40.82 5.93
CA TYR A 64 -20.93 41.99 6.77
C TYR A 64 -21.35 43.27 6.07
N ILE A 65 -21.06 43.43 4.76
CA ILE A 65 -21.50 44.57 3.96
C ILE A 65 -23.04 44.61 3.87
N LEU A 66 -23.68 43.47 3.61
CA LEU A 66 -25.12 43.38 3.51
C LEU A 66 -25.84 43.60 4.87
N LEU A 67 -25.26 43.11 5.96
CA LEU A 67 -25.75 43.38 7.31
C LEU A 67 -25.63 44.86 7.65
N ALA A 68 -24.51 45.50 7.29
CA ALA A 68 -24.34 46.96 7.45
C ALA A 68 -25.36 47.73 6.60
N ALA A 69 -25.57 47.33 5.35
CA ALA A 69 -26.55 47.93 4.46
C ALA A 69 -27.99 47.78 5.00
N ALA A 70 -28.35 46.57 5.46
CA ALA A 70 -29.67 46.35 6.09
C ALA A 70 -29.84 47.22 7.36
N GLY A 71 -28.78 47.39 8.16
CA GLY A 71 -28.81 48.27 9.33
C GLY A 71 -29.02 49.76 8.93
N ILE A 72 -28.37 50.23 7.89
CA ILE A 72 -28.54 51.60 7.36
C ILE A 72 -29.97 51.82 6.85
N ILE A 73 -30.51 50.88 6.06
CA ILE A 73 -31.86 50.93 5.51
C ILE A 73 -32.88 50.90 6.64
N LEU A 74 -32.66 50.09 7.67
CA LEU A 74 -33.53 50.02 8.86
C LEU A 74 -33.52 51.37 9.61
N ALA A 75 -32.31 51.95 9.81
CA ALA A 75 -32.17 53.27 10.44
C ALA A 75 -32.81 54.40 9.62
N ALA A 76 -32.88 54.23 8.30
CA ALA A 76 -33.60 55.13 7.40
C ALA A 76 -35.14 54.96 7.40
N GLY A 77 -35.67 54.02 8.22
CA GLY A 77 -37.12 53.80 8.40
C GLY A 77 -37.77 52.83 7.40
N GLU A 78 -36.99 52.17 6.54
CA GLU A 78 -37.47 51.19 5.56
C GLU A 78 -37.43 49.77 6.14
N VAL A 79 -38.33 49.49 7.04
CA VAL A 79 -38.37 48.21 7.78
C VAL A 79 -38.62 47.03 6.84
N ILE A 80 -39.43 47.17 5.80
CA ILE A 80 -39.77 46.12 4.85
C ILE A 80 -38.51 45.69 4.07
N ASP A 81 -37.82 46.67 3.47
CA ASP A 81 -36.62 46.41 2.66
C ASP A 81 -35.49 45.77 3.48
N ALA A 82 -35.25 46.30 4.69
CA ALA A 82 -34.28 45.73 5.62
C ALA A 82 -34.66 44.29 6.00
N SER A 83 -35.96 44.00 6.25
CA SER A 83 -36.45 42.65 6.58
C SER A 83 -36.28 41.66 5.42
N ILE A 84 -36.48 42.11 4.18
CA ILE A 84 -36.26 41.28 2.98
C ILE A 84 -34.77 40.90 2.87
N ILE A 85 -33.86 41.86 3.04
CA ILE A 85 -32.41 41.56 3.00
C ILE A 85 -32.01 40.54 4.09
N LEU A 86 -32.50 40.75 5.32
CA LEU A 86 -32.23 39.84 6.42
C LEU A 86 -32.84 38.43 6.18
N ALA A 87 -34.05 38.37 5.61
CA ALA A 87 -34.70 37.08 5.27
C ALA A 87 -33.89 36.31 4.20
N VAL A 88 -33.39 37.01 3.17
CA VAL A 88 -32.55 36.44 2.12
C VAL A 88 -31.23 35.93 2.71
N LEU A 89 -30.55 36.70 3.57
CA LEU A 89 -29.33 36.26 4.25
C LEU A 89 -29.55 35.05 5.12
N LEU A 90 -30.64 35.02 5.88
CA LEU A 90 -31.01 33.87 6.72
C LEU A 90 -31.31 32.61 5.89
N PHE A 91 -32.05 32.77 4.79
CA PHE A 91 -32.35 31.69 3.86
C PHE A 91 -31.06 31.13 3.23
N ASN A 92 -30.17 31.99 2.73
CA ASN A 92 -28.90 31.58 2.16
C ASN A 92 -28.03 30.85 3.20
N ALA A 93 -27.95 31.34 4.44
CA ALA A 93 -27.22 30.69 5.52
C ALA A 93 -27.82 29.29 5.84
N LEU A 94 -29.14 29.14 5.81
CA LEU A 94 -29.80 27.86 6.03
C LEU A 94 -29.49 26.87 4.91
N VAL A 95 -29.62 27.29 3.64
CA VAL A 95 -29.30 26.46 2.47
C VAL A 95 -27.83 26.07 2.48
N GLY A 96 -26.93 27.02 2.76
CA GLY A 96 -25.49 26.78 2.89
C GLY A 96 -25.16 25.75 3.97
N THR A 97 -25.83 25.84 5.12
CA THR A 97 -25.65 24.89 6.24
C THR A 97 -26.06 23.48 5.84
N ILE A 98 -27.20 23.32 5.16
CA ILE A 98 -27.67 22.01 4.70
C ILE A 98 -26.71 21.41 3.69
N GLN A 99 -26.21 22.21 2.74
CA GLN A 99 -25.30 21.75 1.69
C GLN A 99 -23.94 21.36 2.26
N GLU A 100 -23.36 22.19 3.14
CA GLU A 100 -22.07 21.90 3.79
C GLU A 100 -22.16 20.71 4.72
N GLY A 101 -23.26 20.57 5.48
CA GLY A 101 -23.52 19.38 6.31
C GLY A 101 -23.62 18.09 5.49
N LYS A 102 -24.28 18.13 4.33
CA LYS A 102 -24.32 16.97 3.41
C LYS A 102 -22.92 16.62 2.88
N ALA A 103 -22.12 17.61 2.51
CA ALA A 103 -20.74 17.40 2.03
C ALA A 103 -19.87 16.78 3.13
N GLN A 104 -19.95 17.26 4.37
CA GLN A 104 -19.23 16.69 5.52
C GLN A 104 -19.65 15.24 5.81
N ASN A 105 -20.96 14.94 5.77
CA ASN A 105 -21.45 13.57 5.98
C ASN A 105 -20.95 12.58 4.92
N ILE A 106 -20.83 13.01 3.65
CA ILE A 106 -20.25 12.19 2.59
C ILE A 106 -18.79 11.87 2.90
N LEU A 107 -18.02 12.86 3.34
CA LEU A 107 -16.60 12.67 3.71
C LEU A 107 -16.42 11.76 4.92
N LEU A 108 -17.30 11.87 5.92
CA LEU A 108 -17.28 10.99 7.09
C LEU A 108 -17.59 9.54 6.73
N ALA A 109 -18.58 9.31 5.87
CA ALA A 109 -18.93 7.97 5.42
C ALA A 109 -17.74 7.31 4.68
N LEU A 110 -16.94 8.07 3.93
CA LEU A 110 -15.76 7.57 3.22
C LEU A 110 -14.61 7.20 4.15
N LYS A 111 -14.43 7.91 5.27
CA LYS A 111 -13.39 7.60 6.25
C LYS A 111 -13.56 6.25 6.93
N LYS A 112 -14.78 5.76 7.10
CA LYS A 112 -15.07 4.45 7.71
C LYS A 112 -14.56 3.25 6.90
N PHE A 113 -14.22 3.42 5.62
CA PHE A 113 -13.68 2.34 4.78
C PHE A 113 -12.17 2.10 4.94
N VAL A 114 -11.45 2.83 5.79
CA VAL A 114 -9.99 2.74 6.00
C VAL A 114 -9.69 2.19 7.39
N GLU A 115 -10.32 1.10 7.78
CA GLU A 115 -9.91 0.39 8.99
C GLU A 115 -8.79 -0.58 8.63
N THR A 116 -7.60 -0.37 9.22
CA THR A 116 -6.50 -1.32 9.20
C THR A 116 -6.59 -2.24 10.42
N SER A 117 -6.18 -3.48 10.25
CA SER A 117 -6.15 -4.48 11.33
C SER A 117 -4.73 -4.78 11.76
N ALA A 118 -4.55 -5.24 12.98
CA ALA A 118 -3.29 -5.65 13.56
C ALA A 118 -3.44 -7.00 14.27
N THR A 119 -2.40 -7.83 14.19
CA THR A 119 -2.36 -9.09 14.94
C THR A 119 -1.72 -8.84 16.30
N VAL A 120 -2.45 -9.09 17.37
CA VAL A 120 -1.97 -8.97 18.75
C VAL A 120 -1.98 -10.32 19.46
N LEU A 121 -1.07 -10.49 20.42
CA LEU A 121 -1.06 -11.64 21.32
C LEU A 121 -1.77 -11.22 22.62
N ARG A 122 -2.93 -11.82 22.91
CA ARG A 122 -3.67 -11.64 24.18
C ARG A 122 -4.05 -12.99 24.76
N ASP A 123 -3.87 -13.17 26.05
CA ASP A 123 -4.08 -14.46 26.74
C ASP A 123 -3.31 -15.63 26.11
N GLY A 124 -2.14 -15.35 25.50
CA GLY A 124 -1.33 -16.34 24.80
C GLY A 124 -1.90 -16.80 23.45
N LYS A 125 -2.92 -16.11 22.91
CA LYS A 125 -3.52 -16.39 21.61
C LYS A 125 -3.38 -15.20 20.68
N GLU A 126 -3.09 -15.47 19.41
CA GLU A 126 -3.11 -14.45 18.38
C GLU A 126 -4.55 -14.06 18.04
N LEU A 127 -4.82 -12.76 18.07
CA LEU A 127 -6.12 -12.18 17.75
C LEU A 127 -5.93 -11.07 16.72
N LEU A 128 -6.79 -11.04 15.73
CA LEU A 128 -6.88 -9.93 14.79
C LEU A 128 -7.80 -8.87 15.39
N VAL A 129 -7.28 -7.67 15.60
CA VAL A 129 -8.02 -6.53 16.15
C VAL A 129 -7.91 -5.33 15.21
N SER A 130 -8.82 -4.35 15.34
CA SER A 130 -8.64 -3.06 14.67
C SER A 130 -7.35 -2.40 15.19
N ASP A 131 -6.57 -1.75 14.31
CA ASP A 131 -5.37 -1.00 14.72
C ASP A 131 -5.70 0.07 15.76
N THR A 132 -6.94 0.57 15.76
CA THR A 132 -7.46 1.55 16.72
C THR A 132 -7.66 0.99 18.12
N GLU A 133 -7.69 -0.34 18.27
CA GLU A 133 -7.87 -1.05 19.54
C GLU A 133 -6.55 -1.58 20.12
N VAL A 134 -5.43 -1.28 19.46
CA VAL A 134 -4.09 -1.60 19.95
C VAL A 134 -3.72 -0.63 21.08
N MET A 135 -3.30 -1.19 22.24
CA MET A 135 -3.05 -0.43 23.47
C MET A 135 -1.61 -0.57 23.94
N PRO A 136 -1.08 0.42 24.71
CA PRO A 136 0.22 0.27 25.35
C PRO A 136 0.25 -0.99 26.21
N GLY A 137 1.29 -1.82 26.01
CA GLY A 137 1.46 -3.12 26.66
C GLY A 137 0.87 -4.30 25.89
N ASP A 138 0.12 -4.11 24.79
CA ASP A 138 -0.17 -5.21 23.87
C ASP A 138 1.13 -5.73 23.24
N ILE A 139 1.17 -7.03 22.97
CA ILE A 139 2.23 -7.61 22.14
C ILE A 139 1.70 -7.72 20.73
N ILE A 140 2.31 -7.00 19.79
CA ILE A 140 2.01 -7.08 18.36
C ILE A 140 2.90 -8.13 17.70
N VAL A 141 2.29 -8.92 16.83
CA VAL A 141 3.00 -9.86 15.95
C VAL A 141 3.33 -9.14 14.67
N LEU A 142 4.60 -9.17 14.27
CA LEU A 142 5.13 -8.50 13.10
C LEU A 142 5.34 -9.51 11.98
N ARG A 143 4.68 -9.33 10.85
CA ARG A 143 4.79 -10.22 9.68
C ARG A 143 5.06 -9.44 8.41
N GLU A 144 5.75 -10.07 7.50
CA GLU A 144 6.02 -9.51 6.17
C GLU A 144 4.75 -9.03 5.47
N GLY A 145 4.81 -7.84 4.87
CA GLY A 145 3.69 -7.18 4.19
C GLY A 145 2.73 -6.44 5.11
N GLU A 146 2.84 -6.58 6.43
CA GLU A 146 1.99 -5.88 7.39
C GLU A 146 2.52 -4.47 7.70
N LYS A 147 1.62 -3.62 8.16
CA LYS A 147 1.93 -2.27 8.63
C LYS A 147 2.02 -2.25 10.14
N VAL A 148 3.01 -1.57 10.67
CA VAL A 148 3.18 -1.41 12.12
C VAL A 148 2.07 -0.51 12.69
N PRO A 149 1.24 -1.00 13.65
CA PRO A 149 0.04 -0.30 14.12
C PRO A 149 0.33 0.78 15.18
N ALA A 150 1.45 0.68 15.91
CA ALA A 150 1.82 1.56 17.02
C ALA A 150 3.34 1.56 17.20
N ASP A 151 3.89 2.53 17.95
CA ASP A 151 5.31 2.46 18.30
C ASP A 151 5.51 1.38 19.36
N ALA A 152 6.46 0.48 19.11
CA ALA A 152 6.66 -0.69 19.94
C ALA A 152 8.15 -1.04 20.09
N ARG A 153 8.50 -1.62 21.24
CA ARG A 153 9.83 -2.17 21.57
C ARG A 153 9.88 -3.64 21.14
N ILE A 154 10.83 -3.99 20.28
CA ILE A 154 11.00 -5.36 19.81
C ILE A 154 11.37 -6.28 20.97
N ILE A 155 10.67 -7.39 21.08
CA ILE A 155 10.92 -8.49 22.02
C ILE A 155 11.74 -9.58 21.34
N PHE A 156 11.39 -9.86 20.07
CA PHE A 156 12.01 -10.88 19.25
C PHE A 156 12.00 -10.42 17.79
N ALA A 157 13.10 -10.64 17.08
CA ALA A 157 13.20 -10.34 15.65
C ALA A 157 13.99 -11.46 14.94
N ASN A 158 13.43 -11.98 13.86
CA ASN A 158 14.08 -12.93 12.99
C ASN A 158 14.19 -12.35 11.58
N THR A 159 15.39 -11.92 11.19
CA THR A 159 15.69 -11.29 9.90
C THR A 159 14.74 -10.12 9.53
N LEU A 160 14.21 -9.44 10.56
CA LEU A 160 13.20 -8.40 10.41
C LEU A 160 13.80 -7.16 9.73
N LYS A 161 13.21 -6.75 8.59
CA LYS A 161 13.55 -5.53 7.86
C LYS A 161 12.31 -4.68 7.67
N ILE A 162 12.43 -3.40 7.97
CA ILE A 162 11.32 -2.46 7.96
C ILE A 162 11.67 -1.27 7.05
N ASP A 163 10.71 -0.88 6.22
CA ASP A 163 10.74 0.37 5.48
C ASP A 163 10.27 1.50 6.40
N GLU A 164 11.18 2.37 6.76
CA GLU A 164 10.95 3.55 7.60
C GLU A 164 11.04 4.86 6.81
N ALA A 165 11.06 4.81 5.48
CA ALA A 165 11.20 5.99 4.62
C ALA A 165 10.13 7.07 4.90
N SER A 166 8.91 6.65 5.25
CA SER A 166 7.82 7.57 5.60
C SER A 166 8.08 8.40 6.87
N LEU A 167 8.98 7.95 7.73
CA LEU A 167 9.30 8.58 9.01
C LEU A 167 10.70 9.23 9.01
N THR A 168 11.67 8.56 8.42
CA THR A 168 13.08 8.96 8.43
C THR A 168 13.53 9.67 7.15
N GLY A 169 12.82 9.47 6.04
CA GLY A 169 13.22 9.90 4.70
C GLY A 169 14.26 9.00 4.03
N GLU A 170 14.77 7.98 4.74
CA GLU A 170 15.79 7.06 4.23
C GLU A 170 15.15 5.91 3.46
N SER A 171 15.48 5.76 2.18
CA SER A 171 14.89 4.73 1.30
C SER A 171 15.41 3.30 1.55
N LYS A 172 16.48 3.14 2.35
CA LYS A 172 17.04 1.82 2.64
C LYS A 172 16.30 1.14 3.77
N PRO A 173 15.88 -0.13 3.61
CA PRO A 173 15.27 -0.89 4.69
C PRO A 173 16.20 -1.02 5.90
N VAL A 174 15.65 -0.83 7.08
CA VAL A 174 16.38 -0.92 8.35
C VAL A 174 16.25 -2.34 8.90
N THR A 175 17.40 -3.00 9.15
CA THR A 175 17.41 -4.29 9.85
C THR A 175 17.18 -4.06 11.34
N LYS A 176 16.18 -4.72 11.90
CA LYS A 176 15.78 -4.62 13.30
C LYS A 176 16.29 -5.79 14.13
N ASN A 177 16.52 -5.53 15.41
CA ASN A 177 16.95 -6.53 16.40
C ASN A 177 16.34 -6.21 17.77
N ASP A 178 16.57 -7.06 18.76
CA ASP A 178 16.09 -6.90 20.14
C ASP A 178 17.15 -6.34 21.11
N THR A 179 18.36 -6.05 20.63
CA THR A 179 19.49 -5.58 21.45
C THR A 179 19.21 -4.21 22.06
N VAL A 180 19.63 -3.99 23.30
CA VAL A 180 19.49 -2.69 23.97
C VAL A 180 20.37 -1.65 23.28
N ALA A 181 19.80 -0.49 23.00
CA ALA A 181 20.55 0.61 22.39
C ALA A 181 21.50 1.29 23.39
N PRO A 182 22.69 1.72 22.95
CA PRO A 182 23.73 2.19 23.85
C PRO A 182 23.55 3.61 24.40
N ALA A 183 22.68 4.43 23.81
CA ALA A 183 22.53 5.84 24.16
C ALA A 183 21.07 6.28 24.21
N ASP A 184 20.76 7.27 25.04
CA ASP A 184 19.40 7.80 25.25
C ASP A 184 18.96 8.79 24.16
N ASP A 185 19.88 9.42 23.45
CA ASP A 185 19.66 10.50 22.48
C ASP A 185 19.74 10.04 20.99
N LEU A 186 19.52 8.75 20.74
CA LEU A 186 19.54 8.21 19.39
C LEU A 186 18.40 8.78 18.54
N SER A 187 18.74 9.13 17.30
CA SER A 187 17.72 9.48 16.30
C SER A 187 16.75 8.31 16.09
N VAL A 188 15.54 8.60 15.63
CA VAL A 188 14.53 7.57 15.35
C VAL A 188 15.06 6.51 14.37
N ALA A 189 15.84 6.94 13.35
CA ALA A 189 16.46 6.06 12.35
C ALA A 189 17.49 5.08 12.95
N ASP A 190 18.13 5.45 14.07
CA ASP A 190 19.17 4.64 14.71
C ASP A 190 18.64 3.68 15.77
N GLN A 191 17.36 3.78 16.14
CA GLN A 191 16.71 2.90 17.11
C GLN A 191 16.34 1.55 16.50
N LYS A 192 17.33 0.68 16.34
CA LYS A 192 17.17 -0.63 15.66
C LYS A 192 16.32 -1.64 16.43
N ASN A 193 16.05 -1.38 17.69
CA ASN A 193 15.21 -2.24 18.54
C ASN A 193 13.79 -1.69 18.78
N MET A 194 13.42 -0.67 18.02
CA MET A 194 12.07 -0.10 18.00
C MET A 194 11.44 -0.27 16.63
N VAL A 195 10.12 -0.34 16.60
CA VAL A 195 9.29 -0.24 15.39
C VAL A 195 8.29 0.90 15.58
N PHE A 196 7.96 1.58 14.49
CA PHE A 196 7.19 2.83 14.55
C PHE A 196 5.89 2.73 13.75
N LYS A 197 4.84 3.35 14.28
CA LYS A 197 3.52 3.40 13.63
C LYS A 197 3.63 3.91 12.20
N GLY A 198 3.01 3.17 11.29
CA GLY A 198 2.89 3.58 9.90
C GLY A 198 3.99 3.10 8.97
N THR A 199 5.05 2.48 9.50
CA THR A 199 6.11 1.82 8.72
C THR A 199 5.67 0.45 8.23
N HIS A 200 6.35 -0.11 7.21
CA HIS A 200 5.97 -1.37 6.57
C HIS A 200 7.05 -2.44 6.76
N ILE A 201 6.61 -3.65 7.09
CA ILE A 201 7.49 -4.82 7.25
C ILE A 201 7.77 -5.39 5.86
N LEU A 202 9.03 -5.32 5.42
CA LEU A 202 9.43 -5.78 4.09
C LEU A 202 9.85 -7.24 4.06
N SER A 203 10.45 -7.73 5.14
CA SER A 203 10.85 -9.15 5.26
C SER A 203 11.06 -9.56 6.71
N GLY A 204 10.98 -10.87 6.96
CA GLY A 204 11.18 -11.45 8.27
C GLY A 204 9.93 -11.38 9.15
N ASN A 205 10.10 -11.79 10.40
CA ASN A 205 9.05 -11.79 11.40
C ASN A 205 9.58 -11.42 12.78
N GLY A 206 8.67 -11.07 13.70
CA GLY A 206 9.04 -10.70 15.06
C GLY A 206 7.84 -10.45 15.95
N ALA A 207 8.13 -10.07 17.18
CA ALA A 207 7.14 -9.61 18.15
C ALA A 207 7.65 -8.36 18.86
N ALA A 208 6.75 -7.43 19.17
CA ALA A 208 7.10 -6.20 19.87
C ALA A 208 6.01 -5.82 20.88
N VAL A 209 6.40 -5.23 22.01
CA VAL A 209 5.47 -4.68 22.99
C VAL A 209 5.19 -3.22 22.69
N VAL A 210 3.92 -2.87 22.56
CA VAL A 210 3.47 -1.50 22.29
C VAL A 210 3.80 -0.59 23.44
N VAL A 211 4.52 0.50 23.16
CA VAL A 211 4.95 1.49 24.14
C VAL A 211 4.15 2.79 24.07
N THR A 212 3.78 3.22 22.86
CA THR A 212 2.98 4.43 22.64
C THR A 212 1.96 4.27 21.53
N THR A 213 0.83 4.96 21.64
CA THR A 213 -0.29 4.93 20.70
C THR A 213 -0.76 6.34 20.34
N GLY A 214 -1.51 6.48 19.26
CA GLY A 214 -2.16 7.71 18.87
C GLY A 214 -1.20 8.89 18.68
N LEU A 215 -1.50 10.02 19.32
CA LEU A 215 -0.70 11.24 19.26
C LEU A 215 0.69 11.14 19.91
N ALA A 216 0.88 10.19 20.82
CA ALA A 216 2.15 10.00 21.48
C ALA A 216 3.19 9.26 20.61
N THR A 217 2.77 8.65 19.50
CA THR A 217 3.67 8.01 18.53
C THR A 217 4.53 9.04 17.78
N GLU A 218 5.66 8.62 17.20
CA GLU A 218 6.52 9.53 16.42
C GLU A 218 5.76 10.15 15.24
N ILE A 219 5.00 9.35 14.49
CA ILE A 219 4.15 9.89 13.42
C ILE A 219 3.02 10.78 13.97
N GLY A 220 2.54 10.52 15.18
CA GLY A 220 1.56 11.34 15.87
C GLY A 220 2.07 12.74 16.21
N LYS A 221 3.32 12.85 16.68
CA LYS A 221 4.01 14.11 16.93
C LYS A 221 4.18 14.93 15.65
N ILE A 222 4.55 14.27 14.54
CA ILE A 222 4.65 14.90 13.21
C ILE A 222 3.27 15.36 12.73
N ALA A 223 2.25 14.51 12.84
CA ALA A 223 0.88 14.83 12.45
C ALA A 223 0.33 16.05 13.21
N GLN A 224 0.65 16.18 14.49
CA GLN A 224 0.26 17.34 15.31
C GLN A 224 0.90 18.64 14.80
N LYS A 225 2.16 18.62 14.40
CA LYS A 225 2.85 19.77 13.81
C LYS A 225 2.29 20.14 12.43
N ILE A 226 1.94 19.13 11.61
CA ILE A 226 1.42 19.34 10.25
C ILE A 226 -0.05 19.77 10.27
N SER A 227 -0.85 19.33 11.23
CA SER A 227 -2.28 19.67 11.33
C SER A 227 -2.54 21.18 11.48
N ALA A 228 -1.53 21.94 11.86
CA ALA A 228 -1.55 23.41 11.90
C ALA A 228 -1.46 24.06 10.50
N ILE A 229 -1.07 23.32 9.46
CA ILE A 229 -0.94 23.82 8.08
C ILE A 229 -2.23 23.54 7.31
N VAL A 230 -3.09 24.55 7.23
CA VAL A 230 -4.31 24.48 6.41
C VAL A 230 -3.95 24.67 4.94
N THR A 231 -3.92 23.59 4.17
CA THR A 231 -3.77 23.68 2.70
C THR A 231 -5.13 23.99 2.08
N GLU A 232 -5.28 25.17 1.51
CA GLU A 232 -6.52 25.54 0.79
C GLU A 232 -6.59 24.86 -0.58
N ILE A 233 -7.82 24.56 -1.01
CA ILE A 233 -8.09 24.01 -2.36
C ILE A 233 -7.79 25.12 -3.38
N PRO A 234 -6.94 24.90 -4.42
CA PRO A 234 -6.60 25.92 -5.41
C PRO A 234 -7.83 26.57 -6.07
N LEU A 235 -8.82 25.76 -6.42
CA LEU A 235 -10.10 26.24 -6.97
C LEU A 235 -10.84 27.18 -6.00
N LYS A 236 -10.79 26.90 -4.69
CA LYS A 236 -11.38 27.77 -3.67
C LYS A 236 -10.68 29.14 -3.62
N THR A 237 -9.37 29.16 -3.82
CA THR A 237 -8.59 30.39 -3.89
C THR A 237 -8.93 31.20 -5.14
N ASN A 238 -9.07 30.55 -6.30
CA ASN A 238 -9.47 31.18 -7.56
C ASN A 238 -10.89 31.76 -7.47
N ILE A 239 -11.83 31.04 -6.86
CA ILE A 239 -13.21 31.52 -6.64
C ILE A 239 -13.20 32.74 -5.70
N ARG A 240 -12.37 32.70 -4.65
CA ARG A 240 -12.24 33.86 -3.73
C ARG A 240 -11.68 35.09 -4.46
N TYR A 241 -10.70 34.89 -5.36
CA TYR A 241 -10.20 35.97 -6.20
C TYR A 241 -11.30 36.52 -7.12
N LEU A 242 -12.02 35.65 -7.83
CA LEU A 242 -13.17 36.04 -8.66
C LEU A 242 -14.22 36.81 -7.87
N SER A 243 -14.56 36.33 -6.67
CA SER A 243 -15.51 37.00 -5.78
C SER A 243 -15.04 38.43 -5.42
N ARG A 244 -13.73 38.61 -5.14
CA ARG A 244 -13.17 39.95 -4.89
C ARG A 244 -13.30 40.87 -6.09
N VAL A 245 -13.02 40.37 -7.30
CA VAL A 245 -13.18 41.17 -8.54
C VAL A 245 -14.63 41.57 -8.72
N ILE A 246 -15.58 40.66 -8.51
CA ILE A 246 -17.02 40.95 -8.60
C ILE A 246 -17.44 41.97 -7.56
N ILE A 247 -16.96 41.88 -6.31
CA ILE A 247 -17.25 42.86 -5.25
C ILE A 247 -16.80 44.27 -5.66
N VAL A 248 -15.57 44.38 -6.16
CA VAL A 248 -15.06 45.67 -6.61
C VAL A 248 -15.90 46.24 -7.78
N MET A 249 -16.22 45.38 -8.74
CA MET A 249 -17.06 45.75 -9.89
C MET A 249 -18.44 46.26 -9.44
N VAL A 250 -19.09 45.51 -8.54
CA VAL A 250 -20.40 45.86 -7.99
C VAL A 250 -20.34 47.17 -7.20
N ALA A 251 -19.26 47.37 -6.41
CA ALA A 251 -19.07 48.59 -5.67
C ALA A 251 -18.92 49.80 -6.61
N VAL A 252 -18.16 49.67 -7.70
CA VAL A 252 -18.00 50.74 -8.72
C VAL A 252 -19.33 51.01 -9.42
N ILE A 253 -20.06 49.98 -9.84
CA ILE A 253 -21.38 50.14 -10.48
C ILE A 253 -22.38 50.79 -9.52
N GLY A 254 -22.44 50.30 -8.28
CA GLY A 254 -23.33 50.83 -7.25
C GLY A 254 -23.07 52.28 -6.93
N LEU A 255 -21.77 52.65 -6.79
CA LEU A 255 -21.37 54.06 -6.56
C LEU A 255 -21.73 54.93 -7.76
N SER A 256 -21.48 54.44 -8.98
CA SER A 256 -21.85 55.15 -10.22
C SER A 256 -23.35 55.38 -10.32
N LEU A 257 -24.16 54.37 -9.98
CA LEU A 257 -25.63 54.48 -9.95
C LEU A 257 -26.10 55.51 -8.92
N ILE A 258 -25.51 55.53 -7.74
CA ILE A 258 -25.84 56.52 -6.69
C ILE A 258 -25.51 57.92 -7.20
N ILE A 259 -24.31 58.15 -7.74
CA ILE A 259 -23.88 59.45 -8.25
C ILE A 259 -24.80 59.93 -9.38
N LEU A 260 -25.01 59.11 -10.41
CA LEU A 260 -25.86 59.47 -11.56
C LEU A 260 -27.31 59.68 -11.16
N GLY A 261 -27.83 58.84 -10.25
CA GLY A 261 -29.21 58.99 -9.77
C GLY A 261 -29.42 60.26 -8.98
N VAL A 262 -28.51 60.63 -8.09
CA VAL A 262 -28.56 61.88 -7.33
C VAL A 262 -28.44 63.10 -8.26
N LEU A 263 -27.52 63.05 -9.25
CA LEU A 263 -27.42 64.10 -10.28
C LEU A 263 -28.68 64.23 -11.14
N SER A 264 -29.45 63.13 -11.29
CA SER A 264 -30.75 63.12 -11.99
C SER A 264 -31.93 63.52 -11.11
N GLY A 265 -31.67 63.98 -9.89
CA GLY A 265 -32.71 64.48 -8.97
C GLY A 265 -33.42 63.39 -8.13
N LYS A 266 -32.90 62.15 -8.12
CA LYS A 266 -33.39 61.08 -7.25
C LYS A 266 -32.86 61.22 -5.83
N SER A 267 -33.59 60.73 -4.85
CA SER A 267 -33.12 60.77 -3.46
C SER A 267 -31.95 59.83 -3.23
N LEU A 268 -30.98 60.26 -2.43
CA LEU A 268 -29.82 59.43 -2.04
C LEU A 268 -30.26 58.10 -1.42
N LYS A 269 -31.35 58.11 -0.62
CA LYS A 269 -31.93 56.96 0.03
C LYS A 269 -32.42 55.94 -0.99
N GLU A 270 -33.21 56.36 -2.00
CA GLU A 270 -33.71 55.50 -3.07
C GLU A 270 -32.56 54.86 -3.87
N MET A 271 -31.57 55.66 -4.26
CA MET A 271 -30.42 55.18 -5.02
C MET A 271 -29.54 54.22 -4.21
N PHE A 272 -29.39 54.41 -2.91
CA PHE A 272 -28.69 53.48 -2.02
C PHE A 272 -29.41 52.16 -1.93
N THR A 273 -30.73 52.14 -1.75
CA THR A 273 -31.53 50.92 -1.71
C THR A 273 -31.41 50.14 -3.03
N ILE A 274 -31.47 50.81 -4.18
CA ILE A 274 -31.31 50.18 -5.50
C ILE A 274 -29.90 49.59 -5.63
N ALA A 275 -28.84 50.31 -5.22
CA ALA A 275 -27.46 49.86 -5.29
C ALA A 275 -27.23 48.61 -4.40
N VAL A 276 -27.84 48.57 -3.21
CA VAL A 276 -27.79 47.39 -2.31
C VAL A 276 -28.52 46.22 -2.92
N ALA A 277 -29.74 46.40 -3.45
CA ALA A 277 -30.52 45.35 -4.11
C ALA A 277 -29.75 44.73 -5.30
N LEU A 278 -29.11 45.61 -6.12
CA LEU A 278 -28.25 45.17 -7.22
C LEU A 278 -27.05 44.34 -6.71
N SER A 279 -26.42 44.80 -5.62
CA SER A 279 -25.29 44.11 -5.01
C SER A 279 -25.65 42.71 -4.56
N VAL A 280 -26.78 42.52 -3.89
CA VAL A 280 -27.29 41.22 -3.47
C VAL A 280 -27.51 40.28 -4.67
N SER A 281 -28.05 40.81 -5.77
CA SER A 281 -28.38 40.04 -6.95
C SER A 281 -27.17 39.55 -7.76
N ILE A 282 -26.07 40.28 -7.76
CA ILE A 282 -24.89 39.99 -8.60
C ILE A 282 -23.91 39.07 -7.90
N ILE A 283 -23.85 39.05 -6.57
CA ILE A 283 -22.82 38.36 -5.84
C ILE A 283 -23.13 36.85 -5.74
N PRO A 284 -22.25 35.97 -6.24
CA PRO A 284 -22.49 34.51 -6.25
C PRO A 284 -22.14 33.88 -4.90
N GLU A 285 -22.92 34.14 -3.85
CA GLU A 285 -22.64 33.59 -2.50
C GLU A 285 -22.63 32.08 -2.41
N GLY A 286 -23.45 31.41 -3.24
CA GLY A 286 -23.54 29.94 -3.25
C GLY A 286 -22.39 29.22 -3.94
N LEU A 287 -21.54 29.91 -4.71
CA LEU A 287 -20.54 29.26 -5.56
C LEU A 287 -19.50 28.40 -4.80
N PRO A 288 -18.90 28.84 -3.67
CA PRO A 288 -17.98 27.99 -2.91
C PRO A 288 -18.65 26.73 -2.32
N ILE A 289 -19.90 26.83 -1.95
CA ILE A 289 -20.67 25.76 -1.35
C ILE A 289 -21.03 24.71 -2.41
N VAL A 290 -21.53 25.16 -3.57
CA VAL A 290 -21.85 24.29 -4.71
C VAL A 290 -20.58 23.54 -5.18
N MET A 291 -19.45 24.21 -5.24
CA MET A 291 -18.16 23.60 -5.57
C MET A 291 -17.83 22.44 -4.60
N THR A 292 -17.95 22.67 -3.30
CA THR A 292 -17.67 21.64 -2.30
C THR A 292 -18.62 20.44 -2.44
N LEU A 293 -19.91 20.70 -2.72
CA LEU A 293 -20.92 19.66 -2.95
C LEU A 293 -20.62 18.85 -4.21
N VAL A 294 -20.21 19.50 -5.29
CA VAL A 294 -19.84 18.82 -6.56
C VAL A 294 -18.61 17.94 -6.35
N LEU A 295 -17.56 18.45 -5.69
CA LEU A 295 -16.36 17.66 -5.36
C LEU A 295 -16.72 16.45 -4.45
N ALA A 296 -17.53 16.66 -3.42
CA ALA A 296 -17.98 15.59 -2.53
C ALA A 296 -18.80 14.52 -3.28
N THR A 297 -19.63 14.94 -4.24
CA THR A 297 -20.37 14.02 -5.10
C THR A 297 -19.43 13.23 -6.02
N GLY A 298 -18.40 13.88 -6.55
CA GLY A 298 -17.32 13.23 -7.31
C GLY A 298 -16.61 12.16 -6.49
N VAL A 299 -16.20 12.47 -5.25
CA VAL A 299 -15.61 11.51 -4.32
C VAL A 299 -16.54 10.32 -4.07
N ARG A 300 -17.83 10.54 -3.86
CA ARG A 300 -18.82 9.47 -3.69
C ARG A 300 -18.92 8.56 -4.91
N ARG A 301 -18.86 9.12 -6.13
CA ARG A 301 -18.85 8.32 -7.37
C ARG A 301 -17.58 7.48 -7.49
N MET A 302 -16.43 8.04 -7.14
CA MET A 302 -15.14 7.35 -7.13
C MET A 302 -15.12 6.21 -6.11
N SER A 303 -15.63 6.46 -4.89
CA SER A 303 -15.75 5.44 -3.84
C SER A 303 -16.60 4.24 -4.27
N LYS A 304 -17.70 4.46 -5.00
CA LYS A 304 -18.51 3.36 -5.57
C LYS A 304 -17.75 2.51 -6.61
N ARG A 305 -16.63 2.99 -7.09
CA ARG A 305 -15.70 2.28 -7.99
C ARG A 305 -14.42 1.85 -7.28
N ASN A 306 -14.47 1.68 -5.95
CA ASN A 306 -13.36 1.27 -5.10
C ASN A 306 -12.14 2.22 -5.11
N VAL A 307 -12.35 3.50 -5.47
CA VAL A 307 -11.32 4.55 -5.38
C VAL A 307 -11.52 5.34 -4.09
N LEU A 308 -10.60 5.16 -3.15
CA LEU A 308 -10.62 5.88 -1.88
C LEU A 308 -9.92 7.23 -2.02
N VAL A 309 -10.68 8.31 -1.87
CA VAL A 309 -10.17 9.68 -1.90
C VAL A 309 -10.01 10.21 -0.48
N LYS A 310 -8.79 10.48 -0.05
CA LYS A 310 -8.49 10.99 1.31
C LYS A 310 -8.62 12.51 1.42
N ARG A 311 -8.46 13.26 0.33
CA ARG A 311 -8.53 14.73 0.29
C ARG A 311 -9.34 15.20 -0.90
N LEU A 312 -10.26 16.17 -0.71
CA LEU A 312 -11.08 16.75 -1.79
C LEU A 312 -10.23 17.38 -2.91
N GLN A 313 -9.08 17.96 -2.55
CA GLN A 313 -8.15 18.55 -3.51
C GLN A 313 -7.64 17.53 -4.54
N ALA A 314 -7.52 16.26 -4.15
CA ALA A 314 -7.06 15.21 -5.03
C ALA A 314 -8.01 14.97 -6.22
N VAL A 315 -9.33 15.21 -6.04
CA VAL A 315 -10.32 15.07 -7.13
C VAL A 315 -10.07 16.13 -8.22
N GLU A 316 -9.79 17.36 -7.80
CA GLU A 316 -9.46 18.45 -8.73
C GLU A 316 -8.16 18.15 -9.49
N ALA A 317 -7.10 17.79 -8.76
CA ALA A 317 -5.80 17.46 -9.33
C ALA A 317 -5.89 16.28 -10.32
N LEU A 318 -6.67 15.24 -9.99
CA LEU A 318 -6.89 14.09 -10.86
C LEU A 318 -7.54 14.49 -12.19
N GLY A 319 -8.51 15.42 -12.18
CA GLY A 319 -9.18 15.93 -13.39
C GLY A 319 -8.24 16.71 -14.33
N GLN A 320 -7.10 17.19 -13.83
CA GLN A 320 -6.09 17.93 -14.60
C GLN A 320 -4.85 17.08 -14.94
N THR A 321 -4.82 15.82 -14.51
CA THR A 321 -3.68 14.93 -14.70
C THR A 321 -3.45 14.63 -16.17
N LYS A 322 -2.21 14.80 -16.64
CA LYS A 322 -1.74 14.48 -17.99
C LYS A 322 -0.82 13.26 -18.01
N ILE A 323 -0.18 12.95 -16.90
CA ILE A 323 0.78 11.86 -16.77
C ILE A 323 0.43 11.05 -15.53
N ILE A 324 0.35 9.74 -15.68
CA ILE A 324 0.18 8.79 -14.58
C ILE A 324 1.49 8.02 -14.44
N ALA A 325 2.18 8.20 -13.33
CA ALA A 325 3.31 7.38 -12.96
C ALA A 325 2.79 6.20 -12.13
N VAL A 326 3.01 4.97 -12.59
CA VAL A 326 2.46 3.76 -11.98
C VAL A 326 3.56 2.78 -11.65
N ASP A 327 3.54 2.26 -10.42
CA ASP A 327 4.37 1.14 -10.02
C ASP A 327 3.87 -0.16 -10.67
N LYS A 328 4.82 -1.05 -10.99
CA LYS A 328 4.51 -2.38 -11.54
C LYS A 328 3.88 -3.27 -10.48
N THR A 329 4.61 -3.48 -9.35
CA THR A 329 4.32 -4.53 -8.37
C THR A 329 3.12 -4.18 -7.49
N GLY A 330 2.13 -5.09 -7.42
CA GLY A 330 0.92 -4.89 -6.62
C GLY A 330 -0.06 -3.84 -7.17
N THR A 331 0.33 -3.07 -8.21
CA THR A 331 -0.53 -2.08 -8.89
C THR A 331 -0.98 -2.59 -10.26
N LEU A 332 -0.06 -2.74 -11.20
CA LEU A 332 -0.34 -3.35 -12.51
C LEU A 332 -0.47 -4.87 -12.38
N THR A 333 0.34 -5.46 -11.51
CA THR A 333 0.35 -6.89 -11.20
C THR A 333 -0.38 -7.18 -9.89
N ARG A 334 -0.66 -8.45 -9.64
CA ARG A 334 -1.33 -8.91 -8.41
C ARG A 334 -0.39 -9.04 -7.21
N ASN A 335 0.93 -8.92 -7.43
CA ASN A 335 1.97 -9.29 -6.47
C ASN A 335 1.86 -10.77 -6.06
N GLU A 336 1.49 -11.61 -7.03
CA GLU A 336 1.30 -13.05 -6.86
C GLU A 336 2.24 -13.77 -7.82
N MET A 337 3.38 -14.23 -7.31
CA MET A 337 4.35 -14.98 -8.10
C MET A 337 3.80 -16.36 -8.43
N VAL A 338 3.80 -16.72 -9.72
CA VAL A 338 3.35 -18.02 -10.20
C VAL A 338 4.38 -18.62 -11.16
N ILE A 339 4.64 -19.93 -11.03
CA ILE A 339 5.45 -20.65 -12.02
C ILE A 339 4.59 -20.95 -13.24
N GLN A 340 4.97 -20.40 -14.37
CA GLN A 340 4.31 -20.60 -15.67
C GLN A 340 5.16 -21.36 -16.66
N ARG A 341 6.46 -21.54 -16.38
CA ARG A 341 7.40 -22.29 -17.23
C ARG A 341 8.20 -23.26 -16.34
N VAL A 342 8.32 -24.47 -16.80
CA VAL A 342 9.20 -25.48 -16.20
C VAL A 342 10.10 -26.05 -17.29
N TYR A 343 11.39 -25.75 -17.22
CA TYR A 343 12.40 -26.37 -18.09
C TYR A 343 13.06 -27.51 -17.36
N VAL A 344 12.96 -28.71 -17.90
CA VAL A 344 13.56 -29.92 -17.34
C VAL A 344 13.81 -30.93 -18.43
N ASP A 345 14.93 -31.66 -18.38
CA ASP A 345 15.30 -32.71 -19.34
C ASP A 345 15.22 -32.27 -20.81
N GLY A 346 15.70 -31.05 -21.10
CA GLY A 346 15.66 -30.46 -22.45
C GLY A 346 14.26 -30.04 -22.93
N LYS A 347 13.22 -30.20 -22.13
CA LYS A 347 11.82 -29.87 -22.45
C LYS A 347 11.35 -28.61 -21.74
N ASN A 348 10.45 -27.88 -22.40
CA ASN A 348 9.85 -26.67 -21.85
C ASN A 348 8.34 -26.89 -21.69
N PHE A 349 7.87 -26.96 -20.45
CA PHE A 349 6.46 -27.12 -20.10
C PHE A 349 5.88 -25.76 -19.74
N GLU A 350 4.63 -25.50 -20.14
CA GLU A 350 3.88 -24.34 -19.72
C GLU A 350 2.83 -24.74 -18.70
N ILE A 351 2.70 -23.96 -17.63
CA ILE A 351 1.74 -24.20 -16.57
C ILE A 351 0.72 -23.05 -16.58
N THR A 352 -0.54 -23.39 -16.76
CA THR A 352 -1.64 -22.41 -16.80
C THR A 352 -2.20 -22.11 -15.40
N GLY A 353 -3.15 -21.19 -15.34
CA GLY A 353 -3.77 -20.71 -14.12
C GLY A 353 -3.13 -19.42 -13.60
N SER A 354 -3.91 -18.63 -12.87
CA SER A 354 -3.51 -17.31 -12.37
C SER A 354 -3.54 -17.26 -10.85
N GLY A 355 -2.61 -16.52 -10.27
CA GLY A 355 -2.52 -16.32 -8.83
C GLY A 355 -2.22 -17.59 -8.04
N TYR A 356 -2.56 -17.56 -6.76
CA TYR A 356 -2.30 -18.67 -5.85
C TYR A 356 -3.38 -19.77 -5.86
N GLU A 357 -4.35 -19.71 -6.76
CA GLU A 357 -5.31 -20.78 -6.91
C GLU A 357 -4.61 -22.06 -7.41
N PRO A 358 -4.72 -23.20 -6.70
CA PRO A 358 -4.04 -24.45 -7.09
C PRO A 358 -4.77 -25.18 -8.23
N LYS A 359 -5.29 -24.41 -9.19
CA LYS A 359 -5.93 -24.92 -10.40
C LYS A 359 -5.17 -24.46 -11.63
N GLY A 360 -4.96 -25.37 -12.56
CA GLY A 360 -4.28 -25.12 -13.82
C GLY A 360 -3.95 -26.40 -14.54
N GLU A 361 -3.53 -26.26 -15.77
CA GLU A 361 -3.18 -27.38 -16.66
C GLU A 361 -1.71 -27.26 -17.05
N ALA A 362 -1.08 -28.39 -17.24
CA ALA A 362 0.25 -28.47 -17.86
C ALA A 362 0.10 -28.64 -19.37
N THR A 363 0.89 -27.91 -20.13
CA THR A 363 0.93 -28.02 -21.60
C THR A 363 2.35 -28.26 -22.08
N PHE A 364 2.49 -29.03 -23.15
CA PHE A 364 3.74 -29.27 -23.86
C PHE A 364 3.52 -29.14 -25.36
N ASN A 365 4.32 -28.30 -26.01
CA ASN A 365 4.15 -27.97 -27.46
C ASN A 365 2.72 -27.53 -27.83
N GLY A 366 2.08 -26.74 -26.93
CA GLY A 366 0.73 -26.20 -27.14
C GLY A 366 -0.42 -27.21 -26.91
N LYS A 367 -0.14 -28.43 -26.46
CA LYS A 367 -1.15 -29.44 -26.14
C LYS A 367 -1.22 -29.65 -24.64
N ILE A 368 -2.44 -29.74 -24.10
CA ILE A 368 -2.66 -30.11 -22.70
C ILE A 368 -2.15 -31.54 -22.49
N ILE A 369 -1.41 -31.74 -21.43
CA ILE A 369 -0.83 -33.03 -21.05
C ILE A 369 -1.28 -33.42 -19.65
N ASP A 370 -1.32 -34.74 -19.42
CA ASP A 370 -1.42 -35.28 -18.07
C ASP A 370 -0.01 -35.35 -17.45
N PRO A 371 0.27 -34.63 -16.34
CA PRO A 371 1.57 -34.68 -15.66
C PRO A 371 2.04 -36.09 -15.33
N LEU A 372 1.12 -37.03 -15.06
CA LEU A 372 1.44 -38.45 -14.75
C LEU A 372 2.19 -39.16 -15.86
N ASN A 373 2.03 -38.71 -17.10
CA ASN A 373 2.73 -39.30 -18.26
C ASN A 373 4.11 -38.63 -18.52
N HIS A 374 4.51 -37.67 -17.67
CA HIS A 374 5.75 -36.92 -17.80
C HIS A 374 6.58 -36.97 -16.50
N PRO A 375 7.37 -38.04 -16.30
CA PRO A 375 8.14 -38.25 -15.06
C PRO A 375 9.10 -37.09 -14.74
N GLU A 376 9.63 -36.42 -15.77
CA GLU A 376 10.49 -35.26 -15.62
C GLU A 376 9.74 -34.05 -15.03
N LEU A 377 8.48 -33.84 -15.40
CA LEU A 377 7.63 -32.79 -14.85
C LEU A 377 7.19 -33.13 -13.42
N LEU A 378 6.82 -34.39 -13.17
CA LEU A 378 6.51 -34.89 -11.83
C LEU A 378 7.69 -34.68 -10.87
N PHE A 379 8.91 -35.00 -11.34
CA PHE A 379 10.12 -34.81 -10.54
C PHE A 379 10.34 -33.34 -10.18
N SER A 380 10.12 -32.43 -11.13
CA SER A 380 10.15 -30.99 -10.88
C SER A 380 9.12 -30.54 -9.85
N GLY A 381 7.89 -31.05 -9.94
CA GLY A 381 6.82 -30.79 -8.95
C GLY A 381 7.17 -31.28 -7.55
N ARG A 382 7.79 -32.47 -7.44
CA ARG A 382 8.28 -33.01 -6.16
C ARG A 382 9.37 -32.14 -5.56
N ILE A 383 10.34 -31.68 -6.34
CA ILE A 383 11.40 -30.76 -5.90
C ILE A 383 10.77 -29.43 -5.45
N ALA A 384 9.81 -28.90 -6.19
CA ALA A 384 9.10 -27.69 -5.81
C ALA A 384 8.41 -27.84 -4.44
N ALA A 385 7.74 -28.99 -4.19
CA ALA A 385 7.13 -29.30 -2.89
C ALA A 385 8.16 -29.41 -1.76
N PHE A 386 9.33 -30.00 -2.04
CA PHE A 386 10.39 -30.17 -1.04
C PHE A 386 11.03 -28.87 -0.59
N CYS A 387 11.06 -27.88 -1.46
CA CYS A 387 11.65 -26.57 -1.21
C CYS A 387 10.64 -25.53 -0.69
N ALA A 388 9.34 -25.81 -0.71
CA ALA A 388 8.32 -24.86 -0.31
C ALA A 388 8.08 -24.90 1.21
N ASN A 389 8.33 -23.79 1.90
CA ASN A 389 7.96 -23.59 3.31
C ASN A 389 6.77 -22.65 3.48
N ALA A 390 6.29 -22.05 2.40
CA ALA A 390 5.10 -21.22 2.42
C ALA A 390 3.85 -22.07 2.74
N ARG A 391 2.83 -21.42 3.27
CA ARG A 391 1.51 -22.01 3.50
C ARG A 391 0.49 -21.35 2.60
N LEU A 392 -0.43 -22.16 2.09
CA LEU A 392 -1.54 -21.72 1.26
C LEU A 392 -2.85 -21.90 2.03
N PHE A 393 -3.71 -20.89 2.05
CA PHE A 393 -5.01 -20.95 2.70
C PHE A 393 -6.07 -20.22 1.90
N PHE A 394 -7.28 -20.75 1.97
CA PHE A 394 -8.44 -20.18 1.28
C PHE A 394 -9.25 -19.34 2.25
N LEU A 395 -9.54 -18.09 1.88
CA LEU A 395 -10.40 -17.19 2.65
C LEU A 395 -11.82 -17.28 2.10
N GLU A 396 -12.71 -17.95 2.81
CA GLU A 396 -14.12 -18.16 2.40
C GLU A 396 -14.87 -16.84 2.26
N GLU A 397 -14.62 -15.85 3.15
CA GLU A 397 -15.31 -14.55 3.13
C GLU A 397 -15.09 -13.76 1.82
N THR A 398 -13.92 -13.90 1.23
CA THR A 398 -13.52 -13.15 0.02
C THR A 398 -13.37 -14.03 -1.21
N ASN A 399 -13.48 -15.36 -1.06
CA ASN A 399 -13.25 -16.36 -2.11
C ASN A 399 -11.88 -16.21 -2.77
N ILE A 400 -10.84 -15.94 -1.97
CA ILE A 400 -9.46 -15.67 -2.44
C ILE A 400 -8.48 -16.62 -1.75
N TRP A 401 -7.55 -17.16 -2.53
CA TRP A 401 -6.37 -17.87 -2.03
C TRP A 401 -5.32 -16.87 -1.57
N LYS A 402 -4.76 -17.10 -0.39
CA LYS A 402 -3.65 -16.31 0.16
C LYS A 402 -2.51 -17.20 0.64
N ILE A 403 -1.35 -16.58 0.76
CA ILE A 403 -0.14 -17.24 1.24
C ILE A 403 0.37 -16.62 2.55
N ALA A 404 1.09 -17.42 3.31
CA ALA A 404 1.99 -16.98 4.36
C ALA A 404 3.39 -17.53 4.08
N GLY A 405 4.38 -16.66 3.94
CA GLY A 405 5.77 -16.99 3.59
C GLY A 405 6.28 -16.25 2.35
N ASP A 406 7.45 -16.67 1.85
CA ASP A 406 8.08 -16.06 0.67
C ASP A 406 7.28 -16.33 -0.62
N PRO A 407 7.05 -15.32 -1.49
CA PRO A 407 6.29 -15.50 -2.73
C PRO A 407 6.91 -16.51 -3.72
N THR A 408 8.24 -16.68 -3.72
CA THR A 408 8.92 -17.65 -4.58
C THR A 408 8.63 -19.08 -4.11
N GLU A 409 8.66 -19.29 -2.79
CA GLU A 409 8.32 -20.58 -2.18
C GLU A 409 6.83 -20.90 -2.35
N ALA A 410 5.96 -19.88 -2.23
CA ALA A 410 4.55 -20.03 -2.51
C ALA A 410 4.26 -20.42 -3.97
N ALA A 411 4.99 -19.84 -4.93
CA ALA A 411 4.88 -20.24 -6.34
C ALA A 411 5.26 -21.71 -6.56
N MET A 412 6.28 -22.21 -5.84
CA MET A 412 6.67 -23.62 -5.88
C MET A 412 5.60 -24.52 -5.25
N LEU A 413 5.01 -24.10 -4.12
CA LEU A 413 3.91 -24.82 -3.49
C LEU A 413 2.69 -24.92 -4.42
N VAL A 414 2.31 -23.81 -5.05
CA VAL A 414 1.18 -23.80 -6.00
C VAL A 414 1.46 -24.68 -7.22
N LEU A 415 2.70 -24.67 -7.77
CA LEU A 415 3.10 -25.57 -8.83
C LEU A 415 2.94 -27.04 -8.40
N SER A 416 3.45 -27.39 -7.23
CA SER A 416 3.38 -28.77 -6.73
C SER A 416 1.94 -29.26 -6.62
N LEU A 417 1.04 -28.42 -6.11
CA LEU A 417 -0.40 -28.72 -6.01
C LEU A 417 -1.05 -28.90 -7.39
N LYS A 418 -0.70 -28.06 -8.38
CA LYS A 418 -1.20 -28.17 -9.77
C LYS A 418 -0.76 -29.45 -10.45
N ILE A 419 0.40 -29.99 -10.07
CA ILE A 419 0.94 -31.26 -10.61
C ILE A 419 0.45 -32.47 -9.83
N GLY A 420 -0.23 -32.27 -8.69
CA GLY A 420 -0.85 -33.34 -7.89
C GLY A 420 -0.10 -33.74 -6.62
N PHE A 421 0.88 -32.95 -6.17
CA PHE A 421 1.55 -33.18 -4.89
C PHE A 421 0.88 -32.38 -3.78
N HIS A 422 0.50 -33.05 -2.68
CA HIS A 422 -0.03 -32.43 -1.48
C HIS A 422 1.07 -32.30 -0.42
N HIS A 423 1.32 -31.11 0.05
CA HIS A 423 2.39 -30.80 0.99
C HIS A 423 2.28 -31.61 2.30
N ASP A 424 1.07 -31.72 2.86
CA ASP A 424 0.85 -32.43 4.12
C ASP A 424 1.17 -33.93 4.01
N THR A 425 0.86 -34.53 2.88
CA THR A 425 1.19 -35.95 2.60
C THR A 425 2.71 -36.13 2.47
N LEU A 426 3.36 -35.22 1.73
CA LEU A 426 4.82 -35.25 1.54
C LEU A 426 5.59 -35.02 2.84
N GLU A 427 5.08 -34.16 3.74
CA GLU A 427 5.73 -33.91 5.03
C GLU A 427 5.71 -35.13 5.94
N GLN A 428 4.66 -35.95 5.85
CA GLN A 428 4.55 -37.26 6.57
C GLN A 428 5.44 -38.33 5.94
N GLU A 429 5.45 -38.44 4.61
CA GLU A 429 6.20 -39.49 3.89
C GLU A 429 7.71 -39.17 3.82
N THR A 430 8.07 -37.88 3.71
CA THR A 430 9.45 -37.44 3.50
C THR A 430 9.77 -36.26 4.44
N PRO A 431 9.91 -36.51 5.75
CA PRO A 431 10.10 -35.47 6.74
C PRO A 431 11.36 -34.64 6.48
N LYS A 432 11.24 -33.35 6.74
CA LYS A 432 12.35 -32.38 6.62
C LYS A 432 13.36 -32.61 7.75
N ILE A 433 14.62 -32.85 7.39
CA ILE A 433 15.74 -33.07 8.32
C ILE A 433 16.50 -31.76 8.60
N PHE A 434 16.74 -30.98 7.53
CA PHE A 434 17.56 -29.77 7.60
C PHE A 434 17.04 -28.74 6.62
N GLU A 435 17.22 -27.46 6.98
CA GLU A 435 16.90 -26.33 6.14
C GLU A 435 17.97 -25.24 6.27
N LEU A 436 18.43 -24.76 5.12
CA LEU A 436 19.20 -23.53 5.00
C LEU A 436 18.29 -22.48 4.37
N PRO A 437 17.82 -21.48 5.13
CA PRO A 437 16.97 -20.42 4.59
C PRO A 437 17.68 -19.64 3.48
N PHE A 438 16.89 -18.94 2.64
CA PHE A 438 17.45 -18.15 1.56
C PHE A 438 18.43 -17.08 2.08
N ASP A 439 19.63 -17.07 1.52
CA ASP A 439 20.68 -16.11 1.83
C ASP A 439 20.91 -15.18 0.63
N TYR A 440 20.77 -13.87 0.84
CA TYR A 440 20.93 -12.87 -0.23
C TYR A 440 22.35 -12.78 -0.81
N GLN A 441 23.39 -13.18 -0.05
CA GLN A 441 24.77 -13.21 -0.54
C GLN A 441 25.03 -14.48 -1.35
N LYS A 442 24.53 -15.63 -0.88
CA LYS A 442 24.65 -16.93 -1.54
C LYS A 442 23.65 -17.11 -2.67
N LYS A 443 22.51 -16.41 -2.61
CA LYS A 443 21.41 -16.42 -3.59
C LYS A 443 20.78 -17.79 -3.83
N TYR A 444 20.74 -18.65 -2.82
CA TYR A 444 20.04 -19.93 -2.84
C TYR A 444 19.51 -20.30 -1.47
N HIS A 445 18.55 -21.20 -1.46
CA HIS A 445 18.06 -21.89 -0.28
C HIS A 445 18.20 -23.40 -0.48
N ALA A 446 18.31 -24.19 0.60
CA ALA A 446 18.51 -25.63 0.53
C ALA A 446 17.69 -26.37 1.59
N THR A 447 17.17 -27.56 1.23
CA THR A 447 16.40 -28.41 2.13
C THR A 447 16.89 -29.84 2.03
N ILE A 448 17.05 -30.55 3.15
CA ILE A 448 17.32 -31.99 3.20
C ILE A 448 16.10 -32.71 3.74
N ARG A 449 15.63 -33.73 3.03
CA ARG A 449 14.52 -34.58 3.42
C ARG A 449 14.92 -36.05 3.45
N ALA A 450 14.29 -36.82 4.34
CA ALA A 450 14.44 -38.29 4.35
C ALA A 450 13.58 -38.91 3.25
N VAL A 451 14.20 -39.50 2.25
CA VAL A 451 13.55 -40.17 1.13
C VAL A 451 14.10 -41.55 0.95
N ASP A 452 13.31 -42.58 1.09
CA ASP A 452 13.68 -44.01 0.92
C ASP A 452 14.96 -44.38 1.71
N GLY A 453 15.10 -43.87 2.93
CA GLY A 453 16.26 -44.12 3.80
C GLY A 453 17.51 -43.33 3.48
N LYS A 454 17.48 -42.42 2.49
CA LYS A 454 18.56 -41.53 2.11
C LYS A 454 18.22 -40.09 2.43
N ASN A 455 19.26 -39.28 2.55
CA ASN A 455 19.11 -37.83 2.75
C ASN A 455 19.15 -37.11 1.41
N PHE A 456 17.99 -36.70 0.96
CA PHE A 456 17.80 -36.04 -0.32
C PHE A 456 17.93 -34.52 -0.17
N LEU A 457 19.00 -33.96 -0.72
CA LEU A 457 19.23 -32.52 -0.76
C LEU A 457 18.58 -31.91 -2.00
N THR A 458 17.82 -30.85 -1.79
CA THR A 458 17.31 -29.97 -2.86
C THR A 458 17.84 -28.57 -2.66
N ILE A 459 18.20 -27.89 -3.74
CA ILE A 459 18.65 -26.50 -3.75
C ILE A 459 17.87 -25.74 -4.81
N VAL A 460 17.40 -24.54 -4.45
CA VAL A 460 16.74 -23.61 -5.37
C VAL A 460 17.35 -22.24 -5.21
N GLY A 461 17.67 -21.56 -6.32
CA GLY A 461 18.31 -20.25 -6.26
C GLY A 461 18.58 -19.60 -7.60
N ALA A 462 19.40 -18.55 -7.59
CA ALA A 462 19.79 -17.84 -8.79
C ALA A 462 20.50 -18.79 -9.78
N PRO A 463 20.12 -18.80 -11.08
CA PRO A 463 20.61 -19.75 -12.07
C PRO A 463 22.14 -19.80 -12.13
N GLU A 464 22.79 -18.67 -12.16
CA GLU A 464 24.25 -18.57 -12.22
C GLU A 464 24.93 -19.22 -10.99
N LYS A 465 24.34 -19.06 -9.79
CA LYS A 465 24.89 -19.63 -8.55
C LYS A 465 24.66 -21.12 -8.44
N VAL A 466 23.47 -21.59 -8.79
CA VAL A 466 23.16 -23.03 -8.77
C VAL A 466 24.00 -23.77 -9.80
N LEU A 467 24.15 -23.26 -11.03
CA LEU A 467 24.98 -23.85 -12.09
C LEU A 467 26.48 -23.90 -11.73
N GLU A 468 27.00 -22.96 -10.93
CA GLU A 468 28.37 -23.01 -10.42
C GLU A 468 28.60 -24.21 -9.47
N LEU A 469 27.58 -24.63 -8.72
CA LEU A 469 27.64 -25.73 -7.77
C LEU A 469 27.42 -27.11 -8.42
N CYS A 470 26.91 -27.16 -9.66
CA CYS A 470 26.57 -28.38 -10.36
C CYS A 470 27.74 -28.98 -11.12
N LYS A 471 27.88 -30.31 -11.05
CA LYS A 471 28.82 -31.09 -11.85
C LYS A 471 28.14 -32.01 -12.87
N ASN A 472 26.88 -32.30 -12.67
CA ASN A 472 26.08 -33.17 -13.53
C ASN A 472 24.77 -32.49 -13.91
N ILE A 473 24.13 -33.01 -14.97
CA ILE A 473 22.78 -32.73 -15.41
C ILE A 473 21.94 -33.98 -15.19
N TRP A 474 20.76 -33.81 -14.65
CA TRP A 474 19.79 -34.87 -14.49
C TRP A 474 19.02 -35.10 -15.80
N HIS A 475 18.90 -36.34 -16.20
CA HIS A 475 17.99 -36.82 -17.24
C HIS A 475 17.19 -38.00 -16.67
N LYS A 476 15.99 -38.25 -17.23
CA LYS A 476 15.15 -39.37 -16.80
C LYS A 476 15.84 -40.73 -16.94
N ASP A 477 16.76 -40.87 -17.90
CA ASP A 477 17.48 -42.09 -18.23
C ASP A 477 18.87 -42.19 -17.55
N GLY A 478 19.29 -41.18 -16.76
CA GLY A 478 20.54 -41.17 -16.03
C GLY A 478 21.22 -39.80 -16.02
N ASN A 479 22.19 -39.58 -15.13
CA ASN A 479 22.91 -38.33 -15.02
C ASN A 479 24.02 -38.21 -16.07
N GLU A 480 24.21 -37.03 -16.61
CA GLU A 480 25.27 -36.68 -17.55
C GLU A 480 26.20 -35.61 -16.95
N ALA A 481 27.49 -35.61 -17.29
CA ALA A 481 28.44 -34.59 -16.83
C ALA A 481 28.11 -33.21 -17.41
N LEU A 482 28.08 -32.18 -16.55
CA LEU A 482 27.90 -30.78 -16.96
C LEU A 482 29.20 -30.24 -17.54
N THR A 483 29.34 -30.34 -18.88
CA THR A 483 30.49 -29.77 -19.61
C THR A 483 30.32 -28.24 -19.78
N GLY A 484 31.44 -27.55 -20.12
CA GLY A 484 31.41 -26.11 -20.36
C GLY A 484 30.48 -25.69 -21.52
N GLU A 485 30.30 -26.54 -22.53
CA GLU A 485 29.38 -26.31 -23.64
C GLU A 485 27.92 -26.40 -23.16
N LYS A 486 27.58 -27.45 -22.41
CA LYS A 486 26.24 -27.62 -21.86
C LYS A 486 25.88 -26.53 -20.87
N LYS A 487 26.85 -26.08 -20.08
CA LYS A 487 26.62 -24.94 -19.18
C LYS A 487 26.24 -23.69 -19.99
N LYS A 488 26.92 -23.38 -21.07
CA LYS A 488 26.57 -22.25 -21.97
C LYS A 488 25.20 -22.43 -22.63
N GLU A 489 24.83 -23.66 -23.01
CA GLU A 489 23.50 -23.94 -23.52
C GLU A 489 22.41 -23.63 -22.48
N LEU A 490 22.57 -24.12 -21.25
CA LEU A 490 21.66 -23.82 -20.14
C LEU A 490 21.62 -22.33 -19.80
N GLU A 491 22.75 -21.63 -19.84
CA GLU A 491 22.81 -20.17 -19.69
C GLU A 491 21.99 -19.47 -20.78
N SER A 492 22.06 -19.93 -22.02
CA SER A 492 21.23 -19.41 -23.12
C SER A 492 19.73 -19.66 -22.88
N VAL A 493 19.37 -20.82 -22.32
CA VAL A 493 17.95 -21.15 -22.00
C VAL A 493 17.40 -20.19 -20.95
N PHE A 494 18.12 -20.02 -19.84
CA PHE A 494 17.59 -19.14 -18.79
C PHE A 494 17.59 -17.66 -19.22
N HIS A 495 18.56 -17.22 -20.03
CA HIS A 495 18.52 -15.88 -20.61
C HIS A 495 17.32 -15.65 -21.54
N LYS A 496 16.97 -16.63 -22.35
CA LYS A 496 15.76 -16.56 -23.18
C LYS A 496 14.49 -16.46 -22.33
N LEU A 497 14.38 -17.25 -21.26
CA LEU A 497 13.25 -17.15 -20.33
C LEU A 497 13.22 -15.77 -19.65
N ALA A 498 14.34 -15.25 -19.19
CA ALA A 498 14.42 -13.92 -18.59
C ALA A 498 14.06 -12.80 -19.58
N GLN A 499 14.47 -12.90 -20.86
CA GLN A 499 14.11 -11.95 -21.91
C GLN A 499 12.59 -11.90 -22.19
N THR A 500 11.88 -13.00 -21.94
CA THR A 500 10.41 -13.04 -22.04
C THR A 500 9.68 -12.56 -20.77
N GLY A 501 10.43 -11.98 -19.81
CA GLY A 501 9.84 -11.37 -18.60
C GLY A 501 9.73 -12.28 -17.38
N PHE A 502 10.24 -13.52 -17.45
CA PHE A 502 10.22 -14.43 -16.32
C PHE A 502 11.36 -14.15 -15.33
N ARG A 503 11.06 -14.16 -14.06
CA ARG A 503 12.06 -14.38 -13.01
C ARG A 503 12.41 -15.87 -13.03
N VAL A 504 13.66 -16.19 -13.31
CA VAL A 504 14.12 -17.57 -13.42
C VAL A 504 14.84 -17.99 -12.15
N VAL A 505 14.50 -19.15 -11.61
CA VAL A 505 15.27 -19.83 -10.57
C VAL A 505 15.68 -21.21 -11.06
N ALA A 506 16.92 -21.61 -10.75
CA ALA A 506 17.42 -22.96 -11.02
C ALA A 506 17.20 -23.85 -9.82
N TYR A 507 16.99 -25.14 -10.08
CA TYR A 507 16.93 -26.16 -9.03
C TYR A 507 17.85 -27.34 -9.33
N ALA A 508 18.46 -27.83 -8.26
CA ALA A 508 19.46 -28.90 -8.31
C ALA A 508 19.30 -29.82 -7.10
N ILE A 509 19.87 -31.00 -7.21
CA ILE A 509 19.74 -32.05 -6.18
C ILE A 509 21.09 -32.71 -5.89
N ASN A 510 21.13 -33.38 -4.71
CA ASN A 510 22.05 -34.48 -4.45
C ASN A 510 21.28 -35.59 -3.69
N LEU A 511 21.43 -36.84 -4.15
CA LEU A 511 20.58 -37.96 -3.69
C LEU A 511 21.06 -38.61 -2.38
N ASP A 512 22.27 -38.31 -1.94
CA ASP A 512 22.79 -38.91 -0.71
C ASP A 512 23.82 -37.97 -0.06
N VAL A 513 23.38 -37.24 0.93
CA VAL A 513 24.21 -36.27 1.67
C VAL A 513 24.15 -36.55 3.17
N ASP A 514 25.03 -35.93 3.94
CA ASP A 514 24.94 -35.93 5.40
C ASP A 514 23.64 -35.22 5.86
N ARG A 515 23.29 -35.40 7.13
CA ARG A 515 22.07 -34.80 7.72
C ARG A 515 22.07 -33.26 7.74
N SER A 516 23.21 -32.64 7.48
CA SER A 516 23.36 -31.19 7.33
C SER A 516 24.40 -30.88 6.26
N VAL A 517 24.29 -29.72 5.62
CA VAL A 517 25.27 -29.26 4.66
C VAL A 517 25.96 -27.99 5.17
N ASN A 518 27.26 -27.89 4.91
CA ASN A 518 27.99 -26.66 5.18
C ASN A 518 27.76 -25.67 4.03
N PRO A 519 27.18 -24.48 4.30
CA PRO A 519 26.91 -23.49 3.26
C PRO A 519 28.14 -22.95 2.54
N VAL A 520 29.33 -23.15 3.11
CA VAL A 520 30.64 -22.72 2.52
C VAL A 520 31.23 -23.84 1.63
N ALA A 521 30.89 -25.09 1.92
CA ALA A 521 31.42 -26.28 1.22
C ALA A 521 30.27 -27.20 0.82
N MET A 522 29.44 -26.74 -0.14
CA MET A 522 28.34 -27.54 -0.69
C MET A 522 28.85 -28.80 -1.41
N PRO A 523 28.18 -29.96 -1.23
CA PRO A 523 28.50 -31.13 -2.00
C PRO A 523 28.23 -30.91 -3.49
N PRO A 524 28.88 -31.66 -4.40
CA PRO A 524 28.62 -31.57 -5.83
C PRO A 524 27.13 -31.84 -6.13
N LEU A 525 26.52 -30.96 -6.91
CA LEU A 525 25.10 -31.03 -7.25
C LEU A 525 24.88 -31.55 -8.67
N THR A 526 23.68 -32.08 -8.89
CA THR A 526 23.13 -32.42 -10.19
C THR A 526 22.06 -31.40 -10.54
N PHE A 527 22.27 -30.64 -11.61
CA PHE A 527 21.30 -29.70 -12.14
C PHE A 527 20.08 -30.45 -12.68
N VAL A 528 18.87 -29.99 -12.35
CA VAL A 528 17.64 -30.62 -12.83
C VAL A 528 16.90 -29.69 -13.82
N GLY A 529 16.75 -28.40 -13.49
CA GLY A 529 15.99 -27.53 -14.37
C GLY A 529 15.87 -26.08 -13.90
N PHE A 530 14.97 -25.37 -14.59
CA PHE A 530 14.60 -23.99 -14.27
C PHE A 530 13.09 -23.85 -14.06
N PHE A 531 12.71 -23.06 -13.08
CA PHE A 531 11.36 -22.52 -12.94
C PHE A 531 11.33 -21.08 -13.45
N GLY A 532 10.45 -20.78 -14.40
CA GLY A 532 10.15 -19.44 -14.87
C GLY A 532 8.90 -18.93 -14.16
N MET A 533 9.09 -17.92 -13.34
CA MET A 533 8.05 -17.29 -12.52
C MET A 533 7.68 -15.94 -13.09
N ASN A 534 6.41 -15.60 -13.04
CA ASN A 534 5.90 -14.28 -13.42
C ASN A 534 4.89 -13.77 -12.39
N ASP A 535 4.92 -12.47 -12.17
CA ASP A 535 3.88 -11.76 -11.42
C ASP A 535 2.83 -11.33 -12.43
N ALA A 536 1.70 -12.02 -12.44
CA ALA A 536 0.67 -11.87 -13.46
C ALA A 536 0.02 -10.48 -13.43
N LEU A 537 -0.18 -9.88 -14.61
CA LEU A 537 -0.96 -8.66 -14.76
C LEU A 537 -2.40 -8.88 -14.26
N ARG A 538 -2.96 -7.83 -13.69
CA ARG A 538 -4.40 -7.80 -13.41
C ARG A 538 -5.19 -7.80 -14.70
N GLY A 539 -6.28 -8.56 -14.75
CA GLY A 539 -7.07 -8.73 -15.99
C GLY A 539 -7.61 -7.42 -16.56
N GLU A 540 -7.91 -6.45 -15.69
CA GLU A 540 -8.46 -5.15 -16.04
C GLU A 540 -7.43 -4.13 -16.59
N VAL A 541 -6.12 -4.42 -16.53
CA VAL A 541 -5.06 -3.45 -16.89
C VAL A 541 -5.16 -3.02 -18.34
N LYS A 542 -5.34 -3.94 -19.28
CA LYS A 542 -5.41 -3.60 -20.72
C LYS A 542 -6.58 -2.65 -21.02
N GLU A 543 -7.77 -2.94 -20.45
CA GLU A 543 -8.93 -2.07 -20.61
C GLU A 543 -8.70 -0.70 -19.96
N ALA A 544 -8.10 -0.66 -18.76
CA ALA A 544 -7.75 0.57 -18.09
C ALA A 544 -6.80 1.43 -18.93
N MET A 545 -5.77 0.82 -19.55
CA MET A 545 -4.82 1.53 -20.41
C MET A 545 -5.50 2.13 -21.65
N GLN A 546 -6.46 1.42 -22.25
CA GLN A 546 -7.23 1.96 -23.38
C GLN A 546 -8.05 3.20 -22.96
N ARG A 547 -8.69 3.16 -21.78
CA ARG A 547 -9.46 4.29 -21.25
C ARG A 547 -8.58 5.49 -20.91
N VAL A 548 -7.41 5.26 -20.32
CA VAL A 548 -6.44 6.31 -19.98
C VAL A 548 -5.94 7.02 -21.24
N ARG A 549 -5.63 6.25 -22.30
CA ARG A 549 -5.24 6.82 -23.59
C ARG A 549 -6.38 7.59 -24.26
N ALA A 550 -7.61 7.09 -24.20
CA ALA A 550 -8.77 7.80 -24.72
C ALA A 550 -9.00 9.15 -24.00
N ALA A 551 -8.53 9.28 -22.76
CA ALA A 551 -8.53 10.53 -22.00
C ALA A 551 -7.29 11.43 -22.25
N ASP A 552 -6.47 11.12 -23.28
CA ASP A 552 -5.23 11.82 -23.64
C ASP A 552 -4.21 11.92 -22.50
N MET A 553 -4.15 10.87 -21.67
CA MET A 553 -3.18 10.77 -20.59
C MET A 553 -2.05 9.82 -20.99
N ARG A 554 -0.82 10.15 -20.56
CA ARG A 554 0.35 9.28 -20.71
C ARG A 554 0.54 8.43 -19.46
N VAL A 555 0.93 7.17 -19.65
CA VAL A 555 1.30 6.28 -18.56
C VAL A 555 2.80 6.03 -18.60
N VAL A 556 3.46 6.18 -17.46
CA VAL A 556 4.87 5.89 -17.26
C VAL A 556 4.96 4.80 -16.18
N MET A 557 5.48 3.63 -16.55
CA MET A 557 5.72 2.58 -15.56
C MET A 557 7.05 2.81 -14.87
N ILE A 558 7.04 2.75 -13.53
CA ILE A 558 8.22 2.86 -12.67
C ILE A 558 8.38 1.53 -11.95
N THR A 559 9.58 0.97 -11.95
CA THR A 559 9.84 -0.32 -11.30
C THR A 559 11.31 -0.47 -10.96
N GLY A 560 11.62 -1.24 -9.90
CA GLY A 560 12.96 -1.70 -9.57
C GLY A 560 13.42 -2.93 -10.35
N ASP A 561 12.60 -3.47 -11.27
CA ASP A 561 12.93 -4.65 -12.05
C ASP A 561 14.04 -4.39 -13.08
N HIS A 562 14.65 -5.49 -13.53
CA HIS A 562 15.58 -5.44 -14.65
C HIS A 562 14.88 -4.93 -15.93
N ARG A 563 15.60 -4.12 -16.73
CA ARG A 563 15.11 -3.45 -17.94
C ARG A 563 14.27 -4.34 -18.87
N LEU A 564 14.76 -5.56 -19.15
CA LEU A 564 14.08 -6.50 -20.06
C LEU A 564 12.75 -7.02 -19.48
N THR A 565 12.71 -7.31 -18.19
CA THR A 565 11.48 -7.73 -17.48
C THR A 565 10.46 -6.60 -17.50
N ALA A 566 10.89 -5.38 -17.18
CA ALA A 566 10.05 -4.19 -17.21
C ALA A 566 9.44 -3.94 -18.60
N GLN A 567 10.25 -4.06 -19.68
CA GLN A 567 9.77 -3.92 -21.07
C GLN A 567 8.74 -4.98 -21.44
N ALA A 568 8.98 -6.25 -21.07
CA ALA A 568 8.07 -7.35 -21.37
C ALA A 568 6.68 -7.11 -20.74
N ILE A 569 6.65 -6.72 -19.47
CA ILE A 569 5.41 -6.43 -18.74
C ILE A 569 4.73 -5.16 -19.26
N ALA A 570 5.50 -4.11 -19.55
CA ALA A 570 4.95 -2.88 -20.11
C ALA A 570 4.36 -3.08 -21.50
N ARG A 571 4.94 -3.97 -22.32
CA ARG A 571 4.39 -4.39 -23.62
C ARG A 571 3.09 -5.18 -23.42
N GLU A 572 3.09 -6.15 -22.51
CA GLU A 572 1.89 -6.95 -22.20
C GLU A 572 0.75 -6.09 -21.66
N ALA A 573 1.07 -5.07 -20.83
CA ALA A 573 0.13 -4.10 -20.28
C ALA A 573 -0.34 -3.04 -21.30
N ASP A 574 0.15 -3.06 -22.52
CA ASP A 574 -0.08 -2.03 -23.55
C ASP A 574 0.35 -0.62 -23.11
N ILE A 575 1.36 -0.52 -22.23
CA ILE A 575 1.97 0.75 -21.82
C ILE A 575 3.08 1.16 -22.79
N TRP A 576 3.98 0.22 -23.14
CA TRP A 576 5.16 0.46 -23.94
C TRP A 576 4.97 0.04 -25.41
N ARG A 577 5.48 0.87 -26.35
CA ARG A 577 5.58 0.61 -27.79
C ARG A 577 7.03 0.72 -28.23
N GLU A 578 7.36 0.21 -29.41
CA GLU A 578 8.74 0.19 -29.93
C GLU A 578 9.38 1.58 -30.07
N SER A 579 8.55 2.62 -30.22
CA SER A 579 9.00 4.03 -30.26
C SER A 579 9.29 4.65 -28.89
N ASP A 580 8.88 4.00 -27.80
CA ASP A 580 8.97 4.59 -26.47
C ASP A 580 10.34 4.33 -25.82
N ARG A 581 10.80 5.29 -25.04
CA ARG A 581 12.08 5.19 -24.34
C ARG A 581 11.94 4.36 -23.07
N VAL A 582 12.98 3.57 -22.78
CA VAL A 582 13.17 2.89 -21.50
C VAL A 582 14.47 3.43 -20.88
N LEU A 583 14.36 4.03 -19.72
CA LEU A 583 15.47 4.65 -19.01
C LEU A 583 15.80 3.82 -17.76
N ALA A 584 17.08 3.60 -17.50
CA ALA A 584 17.58 3.07 -16.24
C ALA A 584 17.85 4.23 -15.27
N GLY A 585 17.85 3.96 -13.95
CA GLY A 585 18.10 4.97 -12.93
C GLY A 585 19.40 5.75 -13.17
N GLU A 586 20.49 5.06 -13.52
CA GLU A 586 21.78 5.68 -13.84
C GLU A 586 21.74 6.62 -15.06
N GLU A 587 20.80 6.40 -15.98
CA GLU A 587 20.60 7.28 -17.14
C GLU A 587 19.81 8.53 -16.73
N ILE A 588 18.88 8.40 -15.79
CA ILE A 588 18.10 9.53 -15.23
C ILE A 588 18.99 10.45 -14.40
N ASP A 589 19.88 9.89 -13.60
CA ASP A 589 20.81 10.66 -12.77
C ASP A 589 21.79 11.53 -13.59
N LYS A 590 21.97 11.20 -14.88
CA LYS A 590 22.84 11.94 -15.82
C LYS A 590 22.09 12.99 -16.66
N MET A 591 20.78 13.06 -16.55
CA MET A 591 19.92 14.02 -17.26
C MET A 591 19.74 15.31 -16.42
#